data_ac0f823ea3a159a0d13ed2de08ab45af
#
_entry.id   ac0f823ea3a159a0d13ed2de08ab45af
#
_cell.length_a   1.000
_cell.length_b   1.000
_cell.length_c   1.000
_cell.angle_alpha   90.00
_cell.angle_beta   90.00
_cell.angle_gamma   90.00
#
_symmetry.space_group_name_H-M   'P 1'
#
loop_
_entity.id
_entity.type
_entity.pdbx_description
1 polymer ?
#
loop_
_entity_poly.entity_id
_entity_poly.type
_entity_poly.pdbx_seq_one_letter_code
_entity_poly.pdbx_strand_id
1 'polypeptide(L)'
;LLTPTLIFAQLLLTFCKVEVHELKPKAWHGWLLLFQTVSCLAVAALLVCCPMEEMYREVFEGAMVCLICPTATAAAVITGKLGGSASSLTTYTLLSNLLAAVAVPLVFPWVEPHANITFFAAFLKILSKVFPLLLLPFFIAWFLRVFVKKVHRYLLEFHDAAFYLWAVALAIVSGQTVRSLANSDAPVFVEVLIALAGLITCCVQFYLGKRIGGHYNDRISGGQALGQKNTVLAIWMSYTYLNPLSSVGPGSYVLWQNIINSCQLWKKRKNEIK
;
A
#
# COMPACT_ATOMS: atom_id res chain seq x y z
N LEU A 1 -1.16 18.76 2.85
CA LEU A 1 -1.76 18.88 1.50
C LEU A 1 -0.85 18.32 0.40
N LEU A 2 0.47 18.56 0.43
CA LEU A 2 1.37 18.18 -0.67
C LEU A 2 1.42 16.66 -0.92
N THR A 3 1.58 15.84 0.12
CA THR A 3 1.70 14.37 -0.03
C THR A 3 0.47 13.73 -0.69
N PRO A 4 -0.78 13.99 -0.26
CA PRO A 4 -1.96 13.47 -0.97
C PRO A 4 -2.04 13.90 -2.44
N THR A 5 -1.66 15.15 -2.74
CA THR A 5 -1.64 15.64 -4.13
C THR A 5 -0.64 14.87 -5.00
N LEU A 6 0.55 14.58 -4.47
CA LEU A 6 1.57 13.79 -5.17
C LEU A 6 1.11 12.34 -5.37
N ILE A 7 0.49 11.73 -4.36
CA ILE A 7 -0.09 10.39 -4.45
C ILE A 7 -1.20 10.36 -5.53
N PHE A 8 -2.09 11.33 -5.51
CA PHE A 8 -3.17 11.46 -6.50
C PHE A 8 -2.63 11.56 -7.93
N ALA A 9 -1.68 12.47 -8.16
CA ALA A 9 -1.07 12.66 -9.47
C ALA A 9 -0.34 11.39 -9.96
N GLN A 10 0.40 10.72 -9.08
CA GLN A 10 1.06 9.44 -9.36
C GLN A 10 0.05 8.36 -9.77
N LEU A 11 -1.05 8.22 -9.01
CA LEU A 11 -2.11 7.26 -9.31
C LEU A 11 -2.79 7.59 -10.65
N LEU A 12 -3.09 8.86 -10.91
CA LEU A 12 -3.69 9.31 -12.17
C LEU A 12 -2.81 8.93 -13.38
N LEU A 13 -1.53 9.28 -13.35
CA LEU A 13 -0.60 8.94 -14.44
C LEU A 13 -0.46 7.43 -14.63
N THR A 14 -0.50 6.67 -13.54
CA THR A 14 -0.44 5.21 -13.62
C THR A 14 -1.71 4.63 -14.22
N PHE A 15 -2.89 5.10 -13.79
CA PHE A 15 -4.17 4.59 -14.29
C PHE A 15 -4.46 5.03 -15.74
N CYS A 16 -3.88 6.13 -16.21
CA CYS A 16 -3.92 6.47 -17.64
C CYS A 16 -3.31 5.37 -18.53
N LYS A 17 -2.33 4.61 -18.02
CA LYS A 17 -1.67 3.51 -18.76
C LYS A 17 -2.46 2.21 -18.73
N VAL A 18 -3.51 2.11 -17.90
CA VAL A 18 -4.30 0.87 -17.69
C VAL A 18 -5.33 0.70 -18.80
N GLU A 19 -5.31 -0.44 -19.47
CA GLU A 19 -6.34 -0.80 -20.45
C GLU A 19 -7.50 -1.54 -19.77
N VAL A 20 -8.67 -0.90 -19.72
CA VAL A 20 -9.83 -1.39 -18.96
C VAL A 20 -10.28 -2.78 -19.42
N HIS A 21 -10.16 -3.09 -20.72
CA HIS A 21 -10.54 -4.40 -21.24
C HIS A 21 -9.62 -5.56 -20.82
N GLU A 22 -8.38 -5.23 -20.34
CA GLU A 22 -7.45 -6.20 -19.79
C GLU A 22 -7.69 -6.51 -18.31
N LEU A 23 -8.54 -5.72 -17.63
CA LEU A 23 -8.85 -5.90 -16.22
C LEU A 23 -9.77 -7.13 -16.04
N LYS A 24 -9.16 -8.27 -15.77
CA LYS A 24 -9.88 -9.54 -15.54
C LYS A 24 -9.65 -10.04 -14.13
N PRO A 25 -10.65 -9.95 -13.23
CA PRO A 25 -10.56 -10.54 -11.89
C PRO A 25 -10.33 -12.05 -11.98
N LYS A 26 -9.43 -12.56 -11.15
CA LYS A 26 -9.12 -13.98 -10.98
C LYS A 26 -9.47 -14.44 -9.57
N ALA A 27 -9.69 -15.72 -9.36
CA ALA A 27 -10.05 -16.27 -8.05
C ALA A 27 -8.99 -15.95 -6.96
N TRP A 28 -7.71 -15.99 -7.31
CA TRP A 28 -6.65 -15.68 -6.37
C TRP A 28 -6.65 -14.21 -5.88
N HIS A 29 -7.21 -13.27 -6.67
CA HIS A 29 -7.40 -11.89 -6.20
C HIS A 29 -8.32 -11.87 -4.99
N GLY A 30 -9.44 -12.61 -5.03
CA GLY A 30 -10.38 -12.72 -3.91
C GLY A 30 -9.73 -13.29 -2.65
N TRP A 31 -8.92 -14.33 -2.77
CA TRP A 31 -8.21 -14.91 -1.63
C TRP A 31 -7.19 -13.96 -1.00
N LEU A 32 -6.47 -13.18 -1.83
CA LEU A 32 -5.53 -12.18 -1.31
C LEU A 32 -6.25 -11.01 -0.62
N LEU A 33 -7.37 -10.54 -1.18
CA LEU A 33 -8.20 -9.50 -0.54
C LEU A 33 -8.79 -10.01 0.78
N LEU A 34 -9.26 -11.26 0.81
CA LEU A 34 -9.75 -11.89 2.04
C LEU A 34 -8.64 -11.94 3.11
N PHE A 35 -7.45 -12.41 2.75
CA PHE A 35 -6.30 -12.41 3.67
C PHE A 35 -6.00 -10.99 4.18
N GLN A 36 -5.94 -10.01 3.28
CA GLN A 36 -5.67 -8.61 3.62
C GLN A 36 -6.70 -8.04 4.60
N THR A 37 -7.98 -8.34 4.36
CA THR A 37 -9.09 -7.90 5.22
C THR A 37 -9.04 -8.61 6.58
N VAL A 38 -8.97 -9.94 6.59
CA VAL A 38 -9.01 -10.74 7.82
C VAL A 38 -7.80 -10.44 8.71
N SER A 39 -6.60 -10.35 8.13
CA SER A 39 -5.41 -10.03 8.91
C SER A 39 -5.43 -8.62 9.50
N CYS A 40 -5.93 -7.64 8.75
CA CYS A 40 -6.13 -6.28 9.26
C CYS A 40 -7.15 -6.26 10.41
N LEU A 41 -8.32 -6.89 10.22
CA LEU A 41 -9.36 -6.94 11.25
C LEU A 41 -8.90 -7.70 12.49
N ALA A 42 -8.11 -8.77 12.34
CA ALA A 42 -7.55 -9.52 13.48
C ALA A 42 -6.62 -8.63 14.32
N VAL A 43 -5.73 -7.86 13.67
CA VAL A 43 -4.85 -6.93 14.38
C VAL A 43 -5.65 -5.76 14.98
N ALA A 44 -6.63 -5.22 14.27
CA ALA A 44 -7.50 -4.19 14.80
C ALA A 44 -8.30 -4.66 16.02
N ALA A 45 -8.85 -5.90 15.99
CA ALA A 45 -9.54 -6.49 17.13
C ALA A 45 -8.59 -6.66 18.32
N LEU A 46 -7.35 -7.09 18.09
CA LEU A 46 -6.33 -7.17 19.14
C LEU A 46 -6.08 -5.80 19.77
N LEU A 47 -5.93 -4.75 18.97
CA LEU A 47 -5.71 -3.37 19.43
C LEU A 47 -6.89 -2.80 20.23
N VAL A 48 -8.11 -3.19 19.89
CA VAL A 48 -9.33 -2.69 20.56
C VAL A 48 -9.69 -3.51 21.80
N CYS A 49 -9.54 -4.84 21.73
CA CYS A 49 -10.02 -5.73 22.80
C CYS A 49 -8.97 -6.05 23.87
N CYS A 50 -7.68 -5.91 23.57
CA CYS A 50 -6.61 -6.22 24.51
C CYS A 50 -5.97 -4.93 25.03
N PRO A 51 -6.10 -4.63 26.34
CA PRO A 51 -5.37 -3.52 26.92
C PRO A 51 -3.86 -3.82 26.83
N MET A 52 -3.12 -2.89 26.23
CA MET A 52 -1.67 -3.00 26.09
C MET A 52 -1.02 -1.63 26.31
N GLU A 53 0.25 -1.64 26.68
CA GLU A 53 1.04 -0.43 26.79
C GLU A 53 1.16 0.26 25.43
N GLU A 54 1.20 1.59 25.44
CA GLU A 54 1.20 2.43 24.22
C GLU A 54 2.32 2.02 23.25
N MET A 55 3.50 1.69 23.77
CA MET A 55 4.64 1.26 22.96
C MET A 55 4.37 0.00 22.11
N TYR A 56 3.66 -1.00 22.67
CA TYR A 56 3.29 -2.21 21.89
C TYR A 56 2.14 -1.93 20.94
N ARG A 57 1.25 -1.00 21.31
CA ARG A 57 0.16 -0.54 20.46
C ARG A 57 0.70 -0.01 19.12
N GLU A 58 1.72 0.83 19.15
CA GLU A 58 2.37 1.40 17.96
C GLU A 58 2.97 0.33 17.03
N VAL A 59 3.52 -0.75 17.59
CA VAL A 59 4.01 -1.91 16.82
C VAL A 59 2.89 -2.58 16.02
N PHE A 60 1.76 -2.85 16.67
CA PHE A 60 0.61 -3.48 16.02
C PHE A 60 -0.10 -2.53 15.05
N GLU A 61 -0.18 -1.25 15.33
CA GLU A 61 -0.69 -0.24 14.39
C GLU A 61 0.15 -0.19 13.10
N GLY A 62 1.48 -0.14 13.22
CA GLY A 62 2.38 -0.18 12.08
C GLY A 62 2.21 -1.45 11.24
N ALA A 63 2.07 -2.61 11.90
CA ALA A 63 1.80 -3.87 11.24
C ALA A 63 0.42 -3.88 10.53
N MET A 64 -0.63 -3.38 11.20
CA MET A 64 -1.99 -3.26 10.65
C MET A 64 -2.01 -2.42 9.37
N VAL A 65 -1.33 -1.27 9.39
CA VAL A 65 -1.23 -0.42 8.20
C VAL A 65 -0.51 -1.12 7.06
N CYS A 66 0.59 -1.85 7.33
CA CYS A 66 1.29 -2.66 6.33
C CYS A 66 0.39 -3.76 5.74
N LEU A 67 -0.52 -4.33 6.52
CA LEU A 67 -1.46 -5.36 6.07
C LEU A 67 -2.54 -4.79 5.16
N ILE A 68 -3.20 -3.69 5.57
CA ILE A 68 -4.35 -3.13 4.82
C ILE A 68 -3.95 -2.27 3.63
N CYS A 69 -2.72 -1.74 3.62
CA CYS A 69 -2.27 -0.86 2.56
C CYS A 69 -2.41 -1.52 1.19
N PRO A 70 -2.92 -0.81 0.17
CA PRO A 70 -3.07 -1.34 -1.16
C PRO A 70 -1.71 -1.59 -1.85
N THR A 71 -1.77 -2.35 -2.93
CA THR A 71 -0.59 -2.66 -3.75
C THR A 71 -0.02 -1.41 -4.40
N ALA A 72 1.31 -1.32 -4.47
CA ALA A 72 2.01 -0.26 -5.16
C ALA A 72 1.74 -0.29 -6.68
N THR A 73 1.58 0.88 -7.28
CA THR A 73 1.43 1.00 -8.75
C THR A 73 2.65 0.49 -9.51
N ALA A 74 3.85 0.65 -8.94
CA ALA A 74 5.09 0.15 -9.49
C ALA A 74 5.19 -1.39 -9.51
N ALA A 75 4.35 -2.10 -8.76
CA ALA A 75 4.35 -3.56 -8.68
C ALA A 75 4.12 -4.22 -10.05
N ALA A 76 3.30 -3.63 -10.92
CA ALA A 76 3.05 -4.14 -12.27
C ALA A 76 4.33 -4.21 -13.11
N VAL A 77 5.18 -3.18 -13.02
CA VAL A 77 6.47 -3.13 -13.73
C VAL A 77 7.42 -4.21 -13.23
N ILE A 78 7.55 -4.36 -11.90
CA ILE A 78 8.40 -5.38 -11.28
C ILE A 78 7.88 -6.78 -11.63
N THR A 79 6.57 -6.98 -11.59
CA THR A 79 5.93 -8.25 -11.97
C THR A 79 6.26 -8.64 -13.41
N GLY A 80 6.14 -7.71 -14.36
CA GLY A 80 6.52 -7.95 -15.75
C GLY A 80 8.00 -8.30 -15.90
N LYS A 81 8.90 -7.55 -15.22
CA LYS A 81 10.33 -7.86 -15.20
C LYS A 81 10.65 -9.22 -14.61
N LEU A 82 9.87 -9.73 -13.68
CA LEU A 82 10.00 -11.05 -13.10
C LEU A 82 9.39 -12.16 -13.96
N GLY A 83 8.61 -11.81 -15.00
CA GLY A 83 7.94 -12.76 -15.90
C GLY A 83 6.53 -13.15 -15.42
N GLY A 84 5.93 -12.36 -14.54
CA GLY A 84 4.51 -12.48 -14.16
C GLY A 84 3.58 -11.63 -15.02
N SER A 85 2.27 -11.71 -14.76
CA SER A 85 1.24 -10.97 -15.48
C SER A 85 1.05 -9.57 -14.90
N ALA A 86 1.57 -8.55 -15.59
CA ALA A 86 1.39 -7.15 -15.23
C ALA A 86 -0.10 -6.72 -15.25
N SER A 87 -0.87 -7.20 -16.23
CA SER A 87 -2.31 -6.93 -16.35
C SER A 87 -3.10 -7.49 -15.16
N SER A 88 -2.84 -8.77 -14.79
CA SER A 88 -3.48 -9.39 -13.63
C SER A 88 -3.12 -8.66 -12.33
N LEU A 89 -1.87 -8.20 -12.19
CA LEU A 89 -1.46 -7.40 -11.04
C LEU A 89 -2.14 -6.03 -11.02
N THR A 90 -2.27 -5.36 -12.16
CA THR A 90 -2.98 -4.07 -12.25
C THR A 90 -4.44 -4.22 -11.82
N THR A 91 -5.10 -5.32 -12.23
CA THR A 91 -6.44 -5.66 -11.75
C THR A 91 -6.48 -5.77 -10.23
N TYR A 92 -5.53 -6.50 -9.64
CA TYR A 92 -5.46 -6.60 -8.17
C TYR A 92 -5.17 -5.25 -7.51
N THR A 93 -4.31 -4.42 -8.10
CA THR A 93 -4.04 -3.07 -7.58
C THR A 93 -5.30 -2.22 -7.47
N LEU A 94 -6.17 -2.25 -8.49
CA LEU A 94 -7.46 -1.57 -8.42
C LEU A 94 -8.36 -2.12 -7.32
N LEU A 95 -8.49 -3.44 -7.23
CA LEU A 95 -9.31 -4.09 -6.21
C LEU A 95 -8.79 -3.80 -4.80
N SER A 96 -7.47 -3.81 -4.58
CA SER A 96 -6.88 -3.50 -3.29
C SER A 96 -7.00 -2.01 -2.91
N ASN A 97 -6.97 -1.10 -3.91
CA ASN A 97 -7.29 0.31 -3.67
C ASN A 97 -8.75 0.50 -3.23
N LEU A 98 -9.69 -0.20 -3.89
CA LEU A 98 -11.10 -0.18 -3.51
C LEU A 98 -11.31 -0.73 -2.10
N LEU A 99 -10.67 -1.85 -1.77
CA LEU A 99 -10.69 -2.42 -0.43
C LEU A 99 -10.18 -1.42 0.61
N ALA A 100 -9.00 -0.84 0.40
CA ALA A 100 -8.41 0.12 1.32
C ALA A 100 -9.25 1.40 1.48
N ALA A 101 -9.85 1.89 0.38
CA ALA A 101 -10.72 3.07 0.39
C ALA A 101 -11.95 2.91 1.31
N VAL A 102 -12.39 1.67 1.52
CA VAL A 102 -13.52 1.34 2.41
C VAL A 102 -13.03 0.88 3.78
N ALA A 103 -12.05 -0.01 3.84
CA ALA A 103 -11.60 -0.62 5.09
C ALA A 103 -10.88 0.38 6.01
N VAL A 104 -10.04 1.26 5.47
CA VAL A 104 -9.31 2.26 6.28
C VAL A 104 -10.24 3.19 7.04
N PRO A 105 -11.24 3.84 6.41
CA PRO A 105 -12.20 4.67 7.14
C PRO A 105 -13.02 3.91 8.19
N LEU A 106 -13.29 2.62 7.97
CA LEU A 106 -14.02 1.79 8.92
C LEU A 106 -13.17 1.36 10.12
N VAL A 107 -11.92 0.99 9.89
CA VAL A 107 -11.06 0.35 10.91
C VAL A 107 -10.33 1.38 11.76
N PHE A 108 -9.77 2.44 11.15
CA PHE A 108 -8.91 3.38 11.87
C PHE A 108 -9.61 4.12 13.03
N PRO A 109 -10.89 4.58 12.91
CA PRO A 109 -11.59 5.19 14.04
C PRO A 109 -11.86 4.25 15.21
N TRP A 110 -11.84 2.92 15.00
CA TRP A 110 -11.93 1.96 16.09
C TRP A 110 -10.61 1.81 16.82
N VAL A 111 -9.53 1.79 16.06
CA VAL A 111 -8.19 1.62 16.62
C VAL A 111 -7.74 2.87 17.32
N GLU A 112 -7.97 4.05 16.75
CA GLU A 112 -7.55 5.34 17.32
C GLU A 112 -8.78 6.26 17.49
N PRO A 113 -9.56 6.06 18.55
CA PRO A 113 -10.76 6.89 18.81
C PRO A 113 -10.35 8.29 19.26
N HIS A 114 -10.83 9.30 18.57
CA HIS A 114 -10.63 10.69 18.95
C HIS A 114 -11.63 11.12 20.02
N ALA A 115 -11.17 11.61 21.17
CA ALA A 115 -11.99 11.94 22.33
C ALA A 115 -13.14 12.96 22.04
N ASN A 116 -12.99 13.82 21.03
CA ASN A 116 -13.90 14.93 20.75
C ASN A 116 -14.81 14.73 19.53
N ILE A 117 -14.76 13.58 18.85
CA ILE A 117 -15.60 13.30 17.69
C ILE A 117 -16.19 11.89 17.75
N THR A 118 -17.43 11.76 17.29
CA THR A 118 -18.08 10.45 17.21
C THR A 118 -17.41 9.56 16.17
N PHE A 119 -17.55 8.24 16.35
CA PHE A 119 -17.07 7.25 15.36
C PHE A 119 -17.52 7.61 13.94
N PHE A 120 -18.81 7.94 13.76
CA PHE A 120 -19.36 8.25 12.45
C PHE A 120 -18.74 9.52 11.84
N ALA A 121 -18.48 10.55 12.66
CA ALA A 121 -17.81 11.76 12.18
C ALA A 121 -16.35 11.48 11.78
N ALA A 122 -15.63 10.66 12.56
CA ALA A 122 -14.28 10.21 12.23
C ALA A 122 -14.27 9.38 10.94
N PHE A 123 -15.19 8.42 10.81
CA PHE A 123 -15.39 7.63 9.60
C PHE A 123 -15.59 8.50 8.36
N LEU A 124 -16.54 9.45 8.39
CA LEU A 124 -16.81 10.35 7.28
C LEU A 124 -15.62 11.26 6.95
N LYS A 125 -14.91 11.73 7.96
CA LYS A 125 -13.70 12.55 7.79
C LYS A 125 -12.59 11.81 7.06
N ILE A 126 -12.35 10.55 7.40
CA ILE A 126 -11.34 9.70 6.74
C ILE A 126 -11.83 9.31 5.35
N LEU A 127 -13.08 8.86 5.23
CA LEU A 127 -13.69 8.45 3.96
C LEU A 127 -13.63 9.57 2.93
N SER A 128 -13.98 10.81 3.30
CA SER A 128 -13.97 11.97 2.39
C SER A 128 -12.59 12.32 1.84
N LYS A 129 -11.52 11.85 2.47
CA LYS A 129 -10.14 12.06 2.02
C LYS A 129 -9.55 10.84 1.32
N VAL A 130 -9.70 9.65 1.91
CA VAL A 130 -9.08 8.42 1.41
C VAL A 130 -9.79 7.88 0.16
N PHE A 131 -11.12 7.90 0.15
CA PHE A 131 -11.90 7.37 -0.97
C PHE A 131 -11.64 8.14 -2.28
N PRO A 132 -11.72 9.48 -2.34
CA PRO A 132 -11.36 10.22 -3.54
C PRO A 132 -9.89 10.07 -3.91
N LEU A 133 -8.99 10.05 -2.92
CA LEU A 133 -7.56 9.90 -3.17
C LEU A 133 -7.23 8.61 -3.94
N LEU A 134 -7.88 7.51 -3.60
CA LEU A 134 -7.58 6.19 -4.18
C LEU A 134 -8.37 5.88 -5.45
N LEU A 135 -9.61 6.32 -5.55
CA LEU A 135 -10.52 5.91 -6.63
C LEU A 135 -10.73 6.98 -7.70
N LEU A 136 -10.75 8.26 -7.33
CA LEU A 136 -10.99 9.33 -8.29
C LEU A 136 -9.93 9.39 -9.42
N PRO A 137 -8.63 9.12 -9.17
CA PRO A 137 -7.63 9.06 -10.24
C PRO A 137 -7.98 8.02 -11.34
N PHE A 138 -8.55 6.87 -10.96
CA PHE A 138 -8.98 5.86 -11.91
C PHE A 138 -10.17 6.34 -12.75
N PHE A 139 -11.19 6.91 -12.12
CA PHE A 139 -12.36 7.44 -12.84
C PHE A 139 -11.98 8.60 -13.76
N ILE A 140 -11.09 9.50 -13.33
CA ILE A 140 -10.58 10.58 -14.18
C ILE A 140 -9.79 10.02 -15.35
N ALA A 141 -8.88 9.06 -15.13
CA ALA A 141 -8.12 8.43 -16.20
C ALA A 141 -9.03 7.76 -17.24
N TRP A 142 -10.06 7.04 -16.78
CA TRP A 142 -11.07 6.43 -17.64
C TRP A 142 -11.86 7.50 -18.41
N PHE A 143 -12.34 8.55 -17.75
CA PHE A 143 -13.06 9.66 -18.39
C PHE A 143 -12.21 10.34 -19.47
N LEU A 144 -10.95 10.66 -19.16
CA LEU A 144 -10.02 11.27 -20.12
C LEU A 144 -9.80 10.36 -21.35
N ARG A 145 -9.67 9.05 -21.13
CA ARG A 145 -9.51 8.08 -22.23
C ARG A 145 -10.70 8.06 -23.18
N VAL A 146 -11.91 8.13 -22.64
CA VAL A 146 -13.14 8.03 -23.44
C VAL A 146 -13.48 9.37 -24.09
N PHE A 147 -13.51 10.46 -23.33
CA PHE A 147 -14.08 11.74 -23.73
C PHE A 147 -13.04 12.78 -24.13
N VAL A 148 -11.82 12.76 -23.53
CA VAL A 148 -10.79 13.80 -23.75
C VAL A 148 -9.48 13.17 -24.24
N LYS A 149 -9.55 12.46 -25.36
CA LYS A 149 -8.44 11.66 -25.91
C LYS A 149 -7.13 12.45 -26.15
N LYS A 150 -7.21 13.76 -26.42
CA LYS A 150 -6.00 14.59 -26.58
C LYS A 150 -5.23 14.73 -25.27
N VAL A 151 -5.94 15.03 -24.18
CA VAL A 151 -5.32 15.14 -22.84
C VAL A 151 -4.80 13.80 -22.38
N HIS A 152 -5.58 12.72 -22.59
CA HIS A 152 -5.12 11.36 -22.25
C HIS A 152 -3.81 11.00 -22.95
N ARG A 153 -3.70 11.23 -24.27
CA ARG A 153 -2.46 10.99 -25.02
C ARG A 153 -1.28 11.83 -24.51
N TYR A 154 -1.52 13.09 -24.21
CA TYR A 154 -0.51 13.97 -23.63
C TYR A 154 0.00 13.44 -22.29
N LEU A 155 -0.89 12.95 -21.40
CA LEU A 155 -0.50 12.34 -20.12
C LEU A 155 0.31 11.05 -20.29
N LEU A 156 0.08 10.29 -21.36
CA LEU A 156 0.86 9.08 -21.65
C LEU A 156 2.32 9.38 -22.06
N GLU A 157 2.62 10.58 -22.55
CA GLU A 157 3.98 11.00 -22.89
C GLU A 157 4.87 11.18 -21.65
N PHE A 158 4.27 11.40 -20.48
CA PHE A 158 4.99 11.50 -19.21
C PHE A 158 5.33 10.11 -18.62
N HIS A 159 6.20 9.38 -19.33
CA HIS A 159 6.52 7.99 -18.97
C HIS A 159 7.12 7.85 -17.57
N ASP A 160 8.01 8.75 -17.18
CA ASP A 160 8.77 8.69 -15.94
C ASP A 160 8.22 9.60 -14.83
N ALA A 161 7.25 10.47 -15.14
CA ALA A 161 6.73 11.44 -14.17
C ALA A 161 6.14 10.75 -12.91
N ALA A 162 5.44 9.63 -13.08
CA ALA A 162 4.91 8.87 -11.95
C ALA A 162 6.02 8.37 -11.00
N PHE A 163 7.20 8.03 -11.53
CA PHE A 163 8.37 7.64 -10.74
C PHE A 163 8.94 8.84 -9.97
N TYR A 164 9.10 9.99 -10.62
CA TYR A 164 9.60 11.19 -9.93
C TYR A 164 8.64 11.70 -8.87
N LEU A 165 7.33 11.68 -9.13
CA LEU A 165 6.30 12.01 -8.13
C LEU A 165 6.36 11.07 -6.93
N TRP A 166 6.55 9.78 -7.17
CA TRP A 166 6.75 8.78 -6.11
C TRP A 166 8.01 9.07 -5.31
N ALA A 167 9.14 9.34 -5.96
CA ALA A 167 10.40 9.61 -5.28
C ALA A 167 10.32 10.85 -4.37
N VAL A 168 9.73 11.94 -4.88
CA VAL A 168 9.49 13.16 -4.08
C VAL A 168 8.55 12.90 -2.92
N ALA A 169 7.43 12.22 -3.17
CA ALA A 169 6.48 11.86 -2.10
C ALA A 169 7.14 10.97 -1.04
N LEU A 170 7.92 9.97 -1.46
CA LEU A 170 8.66 9.09 -0.56
C LEU A 170 9.66 9.88 0.29
N ALA A 171 10.42 10.80 -0.29
CA ALA A 171 11.36 11.65 0.45
C ALA A 171 10.64 12.47 1.54
N ILE A 172 9.48 13.06 1.21
CA ILE A 172 8.68 13.84 2.14
C ILE A 172 8.18 12.97 3.31
N VAL A 173 7.55 11.82 3.02
CA VAL A 173 7.00 10.96 4.08
C VAL A 173 8.10 10.27 4.89
N SER A 174 9.24 9.94 4.28
CA SER A 174 10.41 9.43 5.02
C SER A 174 10.97 10.49 5.96
N GLY A 175 11.03 11.75 5.54
CA GLY A 175 11.39 12.87 6.42
C GLY A 175 10.42 13.03 7.61
N GLN A 176 9.13 12.82 7.38
CA GLN A 176 8.12 12.82 8.47
C GLN A 176 8.37 11.66 9.45
N THR A 177 8.64 10.46 8.95
CA THR A 177 8.96 9.29 9.79
C THR A 177 10.24 9.52 10.62
N VAL A 178 11.31 10.03 10.00
CA VAL A 178 12.55 10.38 10.71
C VAL A 178 12.28 11.44 11.78
N ARG A 179 11.46 12.44 11.47
CA ARG A 179 11.08 13.45 12.46
C ARG A 179 10.28 12.86 13.63
N SER A 180 9.38 11.91 13.35
CA SER A 180 8.65 11.20 14.41
C SER A 180 9.59 10.42 15.31
N LEU A 181 10.57 9.71 14.73
CA LEU A 181 11.63 9.01 15.48
C LEU A 181 12.46 9.97 16.35
N ALA A 182 12.94 11.06 15.76
CA ALA A 182 13.79 12.03 16.45
C ALA A 182 13.09 12.79 17.60
N ASN A 183 11.77 12.91 17.54
CA ASN A 183 10.95 13.57 18.57
C ASN A 183 10.18 12.56 19.45
N SER A 184 10.45 11.28 19.31
CA SER A 184 9.84 10.23 20.13
C SER A 184 10.63 10.07 21.44
N ASP A 185 9.90 9.96 22.54
CA ASP A 185 10.46 9.54 23.84
C ASP A 185 10.48 8.01 23.99
N ALA A 186 10.06 7.26 22.94
CA ALA A 186 10.03 5.82 22.97
C ALA A 186 11.46 5.24 23.02
N PRO A 187 11.68 4.16 23.79
CA PRO A 187 12.97 3.47 23.79
C PRO A 187 13.32 2.93 22.40
N VAL A 188 14.59 2.98 22.02
CA VAL A 188 15.09 2.50 20.70
C VAL A 188 14.63 1.06 20.38
N PHE A 189 14.50 0.21 21.41
CA PHE A 189 14.04 -1.15 21.18
C PHE A 189 12.62 -1.22 20.60
N VAL A 190 11.72 -0.26 20.93
CA VAL A 190 10.35 -0.16 20.37
C VAL A 190 10.40 0.16 18.89
N GLU A 191 11.24 1.11 18.51
CA GLU A 191 11.47 1.48 17.11
C GLU A 191 11.97 0.27 16.30
N VAL A 192 12.88 -0.50 16.89
CA VAL A 192 13.39 -1.76 16.31
C VAL A 192 12.26 -2.79 16.21
N LEU A 193 11.39 -2.92 17.22
CA LEU A 193 10.23 -3.82 17.16
C LEU A 193 9.24 -3.44 16.06
N ILE A 194 8.95 -2.15 15.87
CA ILE A 194 8.10 -1.65 14.79
C ILE A 194 8.73 -2.00 13.43
N ALA A 195 10.03 -1.79 13.27
CA ALA A 195 10.75 -2.12 12.04
C ALA A 195 10.77 -3.64 11.76
N LEU A 196 10.92 -4.46 12.79
CA LEU A 196 10.84 -5.94 12.69
C LEU A 196 9.43 -6.40 12.37
N ALA A 197 8.39 -5.80 12.94
CA ALA A 197 7.00 -6.07 12.57
C ALA A 197 6.77 -5.76 11.08
N GLY A 198 7.35 -4.67 10.57
CA GLY A 198 7.38 -4.36 9.14
C GLY A 198 8.06 -5.45 8.30
N LEU A 199 9.18 -6.00 8.76
CA LEU A 199 9.86 -7.13 8.10
C LEU A 199 9.02 -8.39 8.10
N ILE A 200 8.47 -8.77 9.24
CA ILE A 200 7.66 -9.98 9.39
C ILE A 200 6.42 -9.90 8.48
N THR A 201 5.69 -8.78 8.53
CA THR A 201 4.51 -8.58 7.68
C THR A 201 4.88 -8.60 6.19
N CYS A 202 6.03 -8.04 5.81
CA CYS A 202 6.53 -8.07 4.43
C CYS A 202 6.82 -9.50 3.98
N CYS A 203 7.58 -10.27 4.76
CA CYS A 203 7.92 -11.66 4.44
C CYS A 203 6.67 -12.55 4.35
N VAL A 204 5.75 -12.42 5.31
CA VAL A 204 4.48 -13.17 5.33
C VAL A 204 3.66 -12.87 4.09
N GLN A 205 3.51 -11.60 3.72
CA GLN A 205 2.72 -11.20 2.56
C GLN A 205 3.32 -11.69 1.25
N PHE A 206 4.64 -11.56 1.06
CA PHE A 206 5.30 -12.13 -0.13
C PHE A 206 5.18 -13.66 -0.18
N TYR A 207 5.34 -14.34 0.96
CA TYR A 207 5.23 -15.79 1.04
C TYR A 207 3.81 -16.28 0.73
N LEU A 208 2.80 -15.75 1.40
CA LEU A 208 1.40 -16.12 1.20
C LEU A 208 0.90 -15.76 -0.19
N GLY A 209 1.26 -14.56 -0.68
CA GLY A 209 0.93 -14.16 -2.03
C GLY A 209 1.49 -15.14 -3.08
N LYS A 210 2.75 -15.60 -2.91
CA LYS A 210 3.36 -16.63 -3.78
C LYS A 210 2.69 -18.00 -3.64
N ARG A 211 2.28 -18.38 -2.44
CA ARG A 211 1.59 -19.67 -2.19
C ARG A 211 0.22 -19.67 -2.83
N ILE A 212 -0.59 -18.64 -2.57
CA ILE A 212 -1.95 -18.52 -3.12
C ILE A 212 -1.89 -18.36 -4.65
N GLY A 213 -1.10 -17.41 -5.18
CA GLY A 213 -0.96 -17.25 -6.62
C GLY A 213 -0.39 -18.50 -7.31
N GLY A 214 0.51 -19.24 -6.65
CA GLY A 214 1.10 -20.48 -7.17
C GLY A 214 0.08 -21.59 -7.38
N HIS A 215 -0.96 -21.67 -6.53
CA HIS A 215 -2.06 -22.61 -6.72
C HIS A 215 -2.87 -22.34 -8.02
N TYR A 216 -2.82 -21.11 -8.52
CA TYR A 216 -3.48 -20.67 -9.75
C TYR A 216 -2.50 -20.41 -10.91
N ASN A 217 -1.30 -20.99 -10.88
CA ASN A 217 -0.24 -20.79 -11.88
C ASN A 217 0.19 -19.32 -12.08
N ASP A 218 0.03 -18.49 -11.07
CA ASP A 218 0.35 -17.04 -11.12
C ASP A 218 1.20 -16.62 -9.89
N ARG A 219 2.19 -17.47 -9.55
CA ARG A 219 3.02 -17.35 -8.34
C ARG A 219 3.71 -16.01 -8.20
N ILE A 220 4.25 -15.48 -9.30
CA ILE A 220 4.99 -14.21 -9.31
C ILE A 220 4.02 -13.07 -9.05
N SER A 221 2.93 -13.00 -9.82
CA SER A 221 1.93 -11.94 -9.68
C SER A 221 1.28 -11.95 -8.29
N GLY A 222 0.91 -13.13 -7.76
CA GLY A 222 0.35 -13.24 -6.42
C GLY A 222 1.31 -12.74 -5.33
N GLY A 223 2.60 -13.08 -5.43
CA GLY A 223 3.62 -12.61 -4.50
C GLY A 223 3.82 -11.09 -4.54
N GLN A 224 3.86 -10.51 -5.73
CA GLN A 224 3.99 -9.07 -5.92
C GLN A 224 2.71 -8.32 -5.53
N ALA A 225 1.54 -8.89 -5.82
CA ALA A 225 0.25 -8.31 -5.50
C ALA A 225 0.08 -8.07 -3.99
N LEU A 226 0.36 -9.06 -3.17
CA LEU A 226 0.20 -8.94 -1.74
C LEU A 226 1.43 -8.30 -1.06
N GLY A 227 2.65 -8.62 -1.53
CA GLY A 227 3.88 -8.23 -0.87
C GLY A 227 4.38 -6.82 -1.20
N GLN A 228 4.07 -6.27 -2.38
CA GLN A 228 4.55 -4.95 -2.77
C GLN A 228 3.50 -3.86 -2.49
N LYS A 229 3.67 -3.14 -1.40
CA LYS A 229 2.71 -2.15 -0.89
C LYS A 229 2.99 -0.72 -1.34
N ASN A 230 1.94 0.09 -1.44
CA ASN A 230 2.04 1.54 -1.62
C ASN A 230 2.47 2.20 -0.29
N THR A 231 3.75 2.11 -0.01
CA THR A 231 4.32 2.54 1.28
C THR A 231 4.24 4.05 1.50
N VAL A 232 4.27 4.87 0.44
CA VAL A 232 4.05 6.34 0.57
C VAL A 232 2.67 6.63 1.15
N LEU A 233 1.64 5.95 0.61
CA LEU A 233 0.28 6.05 1.14
C LEU A 233 0.20 5.50 2.57
N ALA A 234 0.85 4.35 2.84
CA ALA A 234 0.84 3.73 4.16
C ALA A 234 1.45 4.64 5.23
N ILE A 235 2.64 5.23 4.97
CA ILE A 235 3.30 6.17 5.88
C ILE A 235 2.41 7.40 6.10
N TRP A 236 1.84 7.95 5.03
CA TRP A 236 0.95 9.10 5.13
C TRP A 236 -0.31 8.81 5.96
N MET A 237 -0.95 7.65 5.75
CA MET A 237 -2.15 7.26 6.52
C MET A 237 -1.82 7.05 8.00
N SER A 238 -0.74 6.32 8.28
CA SER A 238 -0.26 6.07 9.64
C SER A 238 0.00 7.37 10.38
N TYR A 239 0.82 8.24 9.79
CA TYR A 239 1.15 9.55 10.36
C TYR A 239 -0.06 10.48 10.56
N THR A 240 -1.08 10.37 9.70
CA THR A 240 -2.22 11.30 9.68
C THR A 240 -3.36 10.86 10.59
N TYR A 241 -3.58 9.55 10.74
CA TYR A 241 -4.79 8.99 11.35
C TYR A 241 -4.53 8.08 12.56
N LEU A 242 -3.29 7.68 12.80
CA LEU A 242 -2.86 6.85 13.92
C LEU A 242 -1.75 7.55 14.69
N ASN A 243 -1.06 6.84 15.61
CA ASN A 243 0.12 7.38 16.25
C ASN A 243 1.23 7.63 15.18
N PRO A 244 1.84 8.83 15.13
CA PRO A 244 2.90 9.13 14.16
C PRO A 244 4.08 8.15 14.20
N LEU A 245 4.41 7.56 15.35
CA LEU A 245 5.51 6.61 15.48
C LEU A 245 5.19 5.28 14.75
N SER A 246 3.92 4.87 14.66
CA SER A 246 3.52 3.70 13.91
C SER A 246 3.90 3.77 12.42
N SER A 247 4.18 4.99 11.89
CA SER A 247 4.67 5.21 10.52
C SER A 247 6.04 4.58 10.24
N VAL A 248 6.82 4.26 11.28
CA VAL A 248 8.09 3.51 11.18
C VAL A 248 7.87 2.11 10.58
N GLY A 249 6.72 1.48 10.87
CA GLY A 249 6.35 0.18 10.29
C GLY A 249 6.35 0.20 8.75
N PRO A 250 5.46 0.95 8.09
CA PRO A 250 5.49 1.09 6.65
C PRO A 250 6.75 1.79 6.12
N GLY A 251 7.41 2.66 6.91
CA GLY A 251 8.70 3.25 6.58
C GLY A 251 9.80 2.20 6.41
N SER A 252 9.92 1.27 7.35
CA SER A 252 10.85 0.14 7.25
C SER A 252 10.43 -0.86 6.15
N TYR A 253 9.15 -1.06 5.94
CA TYR A 253 8.62 -1.93 4.89
C TYR A 253 9.12 -1.52 3.49
N VAL A 254 9.34 -0.21 3.23
CA VAL A 254 9.97 0.26 1.97
C VAL A 254 11.29 -0.45 1.71
N LEU A 255 12.15 -0.53 2.74
CA LEU A 255 13.45 -1.17 2.63
C LEU A 255 13.30 -2.67 2.39
N TRP A 256 12.47 -3.34 3.16
CA TRP A 256 12.27 -4.79 3.10
C TRP A 256 11.70 -5.25 1.75
N GLN A 257 10.66 -4.59 1.24
CA GLN A 257 10.10 -4.94 -0.08
C GLN A 257 11.10 -4.71 -1.21
N ASN A 258 11.95 -3.67 -1.13
CA ASN A 258 12.96 -3.40 -2.14
C ASN A 258 14.09 -4.42 -2.08
N ILE A 259 14.53 -4.84 -0.90
CA ILE A 259 15.51 -5.92 -0.73
C ILE A 259 14.98 -7.23 -1.34
N ILE A 260 13.73 -7.62 -1.00
CA ILE A 260 13.10 -8.83 -1.54
C ILE A 260 13.00 -8.76 -3.07
N ASN A 261 12.58 -7.62 -3.63
CA ASN A 261 12.48 -7.43 -5.08
C ASN A 261 13.84 -7.51 -5.76
N SER A 262 14.87 -6.88 -5.19
CA SER A 262 16.23 -6.92 -5.71
C SER A 262 16.79 -8.36 -5.71
N CYS A 263 16.56 -9.11 -4.64
CA CYS A 263 16.94 -10.52 -4.56
C CYS A 263 16.22 -11.38 -5.61
N GLN A 264 14.91 -11.13 -5.85
CA GLN A 264 14.15 -11.86 -6.88
C GLN A 264 14.66 -11.56 -8.29
N LEU A 265 14.90 -10.28 -8.61
CA LEU A 265 15.44 -9.86 -9.91
C LEU A 265 16.86 -10.40 -10.14
N TRP A 266 17.70 -10.39 -9.12
CA TRP A 266 19.05 -10.96 -9.19
C TRP A 266 19.01 -12.47 -9.48
N LYS A 267 18.17 -13.22 -8.74
CA LYS A 267 17.99 -14.66 -8.96
C LYS A 267 17.51 -14.97 -10.38
N LYS A 268 16.56 -14.18 -10.90
CA LYS A 268 16.07 -14.35 -12.28
C LYS A 268 17.20 -14.16 -13.29
N ARG A 269 17.94 -13.05 -13.21
CA ARG A 269 19.08 -12.79 -14.11
C ARG A 269 20.13 -13.90 -14.08
N LYS A 270 20.46 -14.41 -12.89
CA LYS A 270 21.41 -15.51 -12.74
C LYS A 270 20.94 -16.81 -13.42
N ASN A 271 19.62 -17.04 -13.46
CA ASN A 271 19.06 -18.22 -14.14
C ASN A 271 18.96 -18.05 -15.67
N GLU A 272 18.91 -16.80 -16.17
CA GLU A 272 18.90 -16.49 -17.60
C GLU A 272 20.30 -16.55 -18.23
N ILE A 273 21.36 -16.44 -17.43
CA ILE A 273 22.77 -16.52 -17.87
C ILE A 273 23.28 -17.95 -17.86
N LYS A 274 22.60 -18.88 -17.20
CA LYS A 274 22.91 -20.33 -17.22
C LYS A 274 22.16 -21.05 -18.33
#